data_5ad21c9b6fa72853a1eb31e34d429c71
#
_entry.id   5ad21c9b6fa72853a1eb31e34d429c71
#
_cell.length_a   1.000
_cell.length_b   1.000
_cell.length_c   1.000
_cell.angle_alpha   90.00
_cell.angle_beta   90.00
_cell.angle_gamma   90.00
#
_symmetry.space_group_name_H-M   'P 1'
#
loop_
_entity.id
_entity.type
_entity.pdbx_description
1 polymer ?
#
loop_
_entity_poly.entity_id
_entity_poly.type
_entity_poly.pdbx_seq_one_letter_code
_entity_poly.pdbx_strand_id
1 'polypeptide(L)'
;MTNGFMALPQADRFALRNATLPSVTIEGFQGQAKDGLVCADIVIAHGKIEVVLPAGDTPSDMPQADLRDGMVFPCFVDMHTHLDKGHVWDRRPNPDGTFMGALDNVRADRVVHWSHDDIRARMEFSLKAAYAHGTKLIRTHLDSIPPQTDISFPLFAEVRQEWKDRIALQAVALLPLESVLDKPVFDGVVATTRKYGGLLGGATRLLPDLDKILDILFRSAADNGLDIDLHVDETEDREVLTLEAIADAKLRLGFEGSVVVGHCCSLARQDDDTVKRVIDKVAKANISVVSLPMCNMYLQDRHTGRTPRWRGATLFKELSSAGVAIAVASDNTRDPFYAYGDLDCVEVLREAVRILHLDHPIDDVARVVTTTPADILGRRDVGRIGAGLPADLVLFTARRWSEFLSRPQGDRIVVRNGKGIDSRLPDYRDLDPILMKE
;
A
#
# COMPACT_ATOMS: atom_id res chain seq x y z
N MET A 1 -4.62 30.30 -8.24
CA MET A 1 -5.52 29.88 -7.16
C MET A 1 -4.65 29.13 -6.17
N THR A 2 -4.66 29.50 -4.90
CA THR A 2 -3.91 28.78 -3.85
C THR A 2 -4.62 27.45 -3.60
N ASN A 3 -4.02 26.35 -4.06
CA ASN A 3 -4.48 25.02 -3.66
C ASN A 3 -4.07 24.80 -2.19
N GLY A 4 -5.06 24.63 -1.32
CA GLY A 4 -4.83 24.39 0.09
C GLY A 4 -4.99 25.63 1.00
N PHE A 5 -4.64 25.45 2.27
CA PHE A 5 -4.90 26.42 3.36
C PHE A 5 -3.85 27.54 3.48
N MET A 6 -2.75 27.45 2.71
CA MET A 6 -1.69 28.46 2.71
C MET A 6 -0.92 28.47 1.39
N ALA A 7 -0.20 29.58 1.12
CA ALA A 7 0.74 29.67 0.01
C ALA A 7 2.15 29.28 0.48
N LEU A 8 2.84 28.47 -0.30
CA LEU A 8 4.25 28.15 -0.07
C LEU A 8 5.14 29.27 -0.64
N PRO A 9 6.30 29.57 0.00
CA PRO A 9 7.27 30.50 -0.56
C PRO A 9 7.74 30.06 -1.95
N GLN A 10 7.83 31.00 -2.87
CA GLN A 10 8.33 30.77 -4.23
C GLN A 10 9.84 31.06 -4.29
N ALA A 11 10.61 30.31 -3.50
CA ALA A 11 12.07 30.47 -3.40
C ALA A 11 12.75 29.10 -3.44
N ASP A 12 13.98 29.06 -3.96
CA ASP A 12 14.77 27.82 -4.01
C ASP A 12 15.19 27.32 -2.60
N ARG A 13 15.26 28.26 -1.64
CA ARG A 13 15.55 27.96 -0.23
C ARG A 13 14.54 28.69 0.66
N PHE A 14 13.84 27.96 1.50
CA PHE A 14 12.83 28.46 2.42
C PHE A 14 12.62 27.54 3.60
N ALA A 15 11.90 28.01 4.62
CA ALA A 15 11.53 27.20 5.78
C ALA A 15 10.02 27.01 5.91
N LEU A 16 9.64 25.82 6.35
CA LEU A 16 8.32 25.50 6.92
C LEU A 16 8.49 25.52 8.45
N ARG A 17 7.87 26.51 9.09
CA ARG A 17 7.99 26.74 10.54
C ARG A 17 6.83 26.14 11.33
N ASN A 18 7.10 25.83 12.58
CA ASN A 18 6.10 25.32 13.50
C ASN A 18 5.36 24.11 12.90
N ALA A 19 6.11 23.15 12.35
CA ALA A 19 5.57 21.90 11.82
C ALA A 19 5.42 20.89 12.97
N THR A 20 4.29 20.17 13.01
CA THR A 20 4.11 19.01 13.89
C THR A 20 4.40 17.73 13.09
N LEU A 21 5.46 17.02 13.47
CA LEU A 21 5.97 15.86 12.73
C LEU A 21 5.77 14.57 13.52
N PRO A 22 5.28 13.48 12.91
CA PRO A 22 5.38 12.15 13.53
C PRO A 22 6.86 11.76 13.69
N SER A 23 7.31 11.58 14.92
CA SER A 23 8.72 11.33 15.25
C SER A 23 9.32 10.13 14.54
N VAL A 24 8.52 9.09 14.31
CA VAL A 24 8.91 7.87 13.60
C VAL A 24 9.22 8.07 12.12
N THR A 25 8.90 9.24 11.57
CA THR A 25 9.19 9.58 10.16
C THR A 25 10.43 10.44 10.00
N ILE A 26 11.08 10.87 11.09
CA ILE A 26 12.19 11.82 11.05
C ILE A 26 13.52 11.10 11.21
N GLU A 27 14.48 11.43 10.35
CA GLU A 27 15.85 10.97 10.44
C GLU A 27 16.79 12.10 10.88
N GLY A 28 17.72 11.81 11.78
CA GLY A 28 18.78 12.75 12.18
C GLY A 28 18.36 13.90 13.08
N PHE A 29 17.11 13.92 13.55
CA PHE A 29 16.60 14.92 14.49
C PHE A 29 15.91 14.25 15.69
N GLN A 30 16.17 14.75 16.88
CA GLN A 30 15.54 14.31 18.11
C GLN A 30 14.94 15.53 18.83
N GLY A 31 13.65 15.48 19.11
CA GLY A 31 12.92 16.48 19.87
C GLY A 31 12.10 15.82 20.98
N GLN A 32 11.59 16.64 21.88
CA GLN A 32 10.66 16.15 22.90
C GLN A 32 9.34 15.76 22.22
N ALA A 33 9.03 14.47 22.22
CA ALA A 33 7.80 13.94 21.63
C ALA A 33 6.66 13.89 22.65
N LYS A 34 5.45 14.21 22.19
CA LYS A 34 4.22 13.94 22.89
C LYS A 34 3.27 13.21 21.95
N ASP A 35 2.76 12.06 22.38
CA ASP A 35 1.94 11.17 21.53
C ASP A 35 2.63 10.86 20.19
N GLY A 36 3.96 10.66 20.20
CA GLY A 36 4.77 10.44 19.01
C GLY A 36 4.92 11.65 18.07
N LEU A 37 4.50 12.85 18.47
CA LEU A 37 4.58 14.08 17.69
C LEU A 37 5.65 15.01 18.24
N VAL A 38 6.46 15.61 17.37
CA VAL A 38 7.46 16.62 17.69
C VAL A 38 7.22 17.92 16.93
N CYS A 39 7.47 19.06 17.56
CA CYS A 39 7.41 20.36 16.87
C CYS A 39 8.82 20.71 16.34
N ALA A 40 8.91 21.08 15.07
CA ALA A 40 10.17 21.38 14.39
C ALA A 40 9.99 22.38 13.25
N ASP A 41 11.08 22.96 12.80
CA ASP A 41 11.15 23.73 11.56
C ASP A 41 11.87 22.89 10.49
N ILE A 42 11.39 22.92 9.24
CA ILE A 42 12.00 22.20 8.12
C ILE A 42 12.57 23.24 7.13
N VAL A 43 13.88 23.21 6.92
CA VAL A 43 14.51 24.02 5.87
C VAL A 43 14.60 23.21 4.60
N ILE A 44 14.09 23.75 3.53
CA ILE A 44 14.09 23.15 2.19
C ILE A 44 15.00 23.99 1.29
N ALA A 45 15.89 23.33 0.55
CA ALA A 45 16.77 23.96 -0.43
C ALA A 45 16.90 23.09 -1.69
N HIS A 46 16.73 23.68 -2.85
CA HIS A 46 16.89 23.00 -4.15
C HIS A 46 16.08 21.71 -4.28
N GLY A 47 14.85 21.72 -3.72
CA GLY A 47 13.94 20.58 -3.76
C GLY A 47 14.23 19.47 -2.76
N LYS A 48 15.19 19.63 -1.87
CA LYS A 48 15.57 18.69 -0.82
C LYS A 48 15.40 19.29 0.57
N ILE A 49 15.24 18.46 1.56
CA ILE A 49 15.33 18.84 2.97
C ILE A 49 16.80 19.16 3.27
N GLU A 50 17.12 20.39 3.59
CA GLU A 50 18.47 20.80 4.00
C GLU A 50 18.74 20.39 5.44
N VAL A 51 17.81 20.69 6.34
CA VAL A 51 17.90 20.37 7.75
C VAL A 51 16.53 20.42 8.44
N VAL A 52 16.37 19.65 9.50
CA VAL A 52 15.26 19.77 10.46
C VAL A 52 15.83 20.42 11.72
N LEU A 53 15.24 21.51 12.16
CA LEU A 53 15.66 22.33 13.30
C LEU A 53 14.64 22.28 14.43
N PRO A 54 15.02 22.55 15.68
CA PRO A 54 14.06 22.85 16.73
C PRO A 54 13.12 23.98 16.29
N ALA A 55 11.86 23.93 16.72
CA ALA A 55 10.90 24.97 16.40
C ALA A 55 11.35 26.35 16.91
N GLY A 56 11.38 27.33 16.02
CA GLY A 56 11.83 28.69 16.31
C GLY A 56 13.29 28.98 16.00
N ASP A 57 14.09 28.00 15.62
CA ASP A 57 15.51 28.16 15.30
C ASP A 57 15.78 28.55 13.83
N THR A 58 14.71 28.71 13.04
CA THR A 58 14.85 29.18 11.64
C THR A 58 15.37 30.63 11.59
N PRO A 59 16.42 30.93 10.79
CA PRO A 59 16.89 32.29 10.58
C PRO A 59 15.80 33.23 10.06
N SER A 60 15.72 34.45 10.61
CA SER A 60 14.66 35.41 10.31
C SER A 60 14.73 36.03 8.91
N ASP A 61 15.89 35.97 8.26
CA ASP A 61 16.15 36.51 6.93
C ASP A 61 15.76 35.56 5.78
N MET A 62 15.29 34.35 6.10
CA MET A 62 14.87 33.34 5.13
C MET A 62 13.38 33.48 4.79
N PRO A 63 12.98 33.33 3.50
CA PRO A 63 11.58 33.14 3.15
C PRO A 63 10.98 31.96 3.93
N GLN A 64 9.81 32.14 4.53
CA GLN A 64 9.25 31.15 5.42
C GLN A 64 7.71 31.11 5.34
N ALA A 65 7.15 29.95 5.67
CA ALA A 65 5.73 29.73 5.86
C ALA A 65 5.48 29.15 7.24
N ASP A 66 4.58 29.77 8.01
CA ASP A 66 4.20 29.32 9.34
C ASP A 66 3.02 28.32 9.25
N LEU A 67 3.27 27.05 9.63
CA LEU A 67 2.26 26.00 9.61
C LEU A 67 1.31 26.03 10.82
N ARG A 68 1.57 26.89 11.81
CA ARG A 68 0.72 27.06 13.02
C ARG A 68 0.47 25.71 13.70
N ASP A 69 1.52 24.94 13.93
CA ASP A 69 1.51 23.58 14.47
C ASP A 69 0.84 22.53 13.57
N GLY A 70 0.57 22.84 12.29
CA GLY A 70 0.00 21.88 11.33
C GLY A 70 0.88 20.66 11.14
N MET A 71 0.24 19.48 11.03
CA MET A 71 0.96 18.21 10.86
C MET A 71 1.60 18.14 9.47
N VAL A 72 2.81 17.59 9.43
CA VAL A 72 3.55 17.32 8.19
C VAL A 72 3.97 15.86 8.16
N PHE A 73 3.57 15.18 7.11
CA PHE A 73 4.01 13.83 6.81
C PHE A 73 4.98 13.84 5.62
N PRO A 74 5.92 12.88 5.55
CA PRO A 74 6.51 12.56 4.25
C PRO A 74 5.42 12.02 3.32
N CYS A 75 5.63 12.10 2.01
CA CYS A 75 4.72 11.46 1.08
C CYS A 75 4.59 9.97 1.34
N PHE A 76 3.39 9.43 1.13
CA PHE A 76 2.97 8.10 1.53
C PHE A 76 3.52 6.99 0.62
N VAL A 77 3.47 5.78 1.15
CA VAL A 77 3.81 4.54 0.46
C VAL A 77 2.62 3.60 0.55
N ASP A 78 2.10 3.20 -0.60
CA ASP A 78 1.01 2.23 -0.72
C ASP A 78 1.56 0.92 -1.29
N MET A 79 1.77 -0.05 -0.42
CA MET A 79 2.56 -1.23 -0.76
C MET A 79 1.74 -2.41 -1.29
N HIS A 80 0.42 -2.26 -1.43
CA HIS A 80 -0.44 -3.31 -1.94
C HIS A 80 -1.68 -2.70 -2.59
N THR A 81 -1.73 -2.73 -3.91
CA THR A 81 -2.83 -2.19 -4.73
C THR A 81 -3.10 -3.10 -5.92
N HIS A 82 -4.18 -2.81 -6.67
CA HIS A 82 -4.57 -3.51 -7.89
C HIS A 82 -4.90 -2.50 -9.00
N LEU A 83 -3.87 -1.85 -9.57
CA LEU A 83 -4.06 -0.77 -10.55
C LEU A 83 -4.66 -1.25 -11.88
N ASP A 84 -4.48 -2.51 -12.25
CA ASP A 84 -5.03 -3.09 -13.48
C ASP A 84 -6.52 -3.49 -13.38
N LYS A 85 -7.05 -3.65 -12.16
CA LYS A 85 -8.46 -4.01 -11.96
C LYS A 85 -9.32 -2.91 -11.33
N GLY A 86 -8.74 -1.83 -10.85
CA GLY A 86 -9.46 -0.71 -10.24
C GLY A 86 -10.46 -0.05 -11.19
N HIS A 87 -11.48 0.59 -10.62
CA HIS A 87 -12.49 1.40 -11.31
C HIS A 87 -13.40 0.66 -12.31
N VAL A 88 -13.61 -0.64 -12.13
CA VAL A 88 -14.56 -1.42 -12.96
C VAL A 88 -15.93 -1.61 -12.30
N TRP A 89 -16.12 -1.12 -11.07
CA TRP A 89 -17.35 -1.32 -10.29
C TRP A 89 -18.61 -0.95 -11.07
N ASP A 90 -18.63 0.21 -11.73
CA ASP A 90 -19.86 0.72 -12.36
C ASP A 90 -20.30 -0.12 -13.56
N ARG A 91 -19.38 -0.81 -14.25
CA ARG A 91 -19.75 -1.74 -15.34
C ARG A 91 -19.90 -3.19 -14.88
N ARG A 92 -19.29 -3.56 -13.74
CA ARG A 92 -19.31 -4.94 -13.25
C ARG A 92 -19.32 -4.98 -11.72
N PRO A 93 -20.43 -4.59 -11.07
CA PRO A 93 -20.54 -4.60 -9.62
C PRO A 93 -20.54 -6.02 -9.07
N ASN A 94 -20.09 -6.19 -7.82
CA ASN A 94 -20.22 -7.45 -7.08
C ASN A 94 -21.70 -7.66 -6.71
N PRO A 95 -22.36 -8.77 -7.14
CA PRO A 95 -23.79 -8.94 -7.00
C PRO A 95 -24.26 -9.25 -5.58
N ASP A 96 -23.41 -9.81 -4.74
CA ASP A 96 -23.73 -10.28 -3.39
C ASP A 96 -22.75 -9.80 -2.32
N GLY A 97 -21.66 -9.15 -2.73
CA GLY A 97 -20.62 -8.63 -1.86
C GLY A 97 -19.70 -9.72 -1.29
N THR A 98 -19.78 -10.96 -1.75
CA THR A 98 -18.89 -12.04 -1.31
C THR A 98 -17.58 -12.04 -2.09
N PHE A 99 -16.55 -12.71 -1.55
CA PHE A 99 -15.29 -12.93 -2.25
C PHE A 99 -15.48 -13.66 -3.58
N MET A 100 -16.31 -14.70 -3.62
CA MET A 100 -16.56 -15.46 -4.84
C MET A 100 -17.34 -14.64 -5.87
N GLY A 101 -18.34 -13.85 -5.43
CA GLY A 101 -19.04 -12.90 -6.29
C GLY A 101 -18.10 -11.87 -6.92
N ALA A 102 -17.12 -11.37 -6.15
CA ALA A 102 -16.07 -10.48 -6.65
C ALA A 102 -15.20 -11.18 -7.71
N LEU A 103 -14.68 -12.36 -7.38
CA LEU A 103 -13.77 -13.12 -8.24
C LEU A 103 -14.38 -13.46 -9.60
N ASP A 104 -15.63 -13.94 -9.61
CA ASP A 104 -16.33 -14.31 -10.84
C ASP A 104 -16.61 -13.10 -11.73
N ASN A 105 -16.97 -11.95 -11.12
CA ASN A 105 -17.21 -10.73 -11.87
C ASN A 105 -15.93 -10.10 -12.43
N VAL A 106 -14.83 -10.10 -11.68
CA VAL A 106 -13.52 -9.65 -12.21
C VAL A 106 -13.04 -10.55 -13.36
N ARG A 107 -13.21 -11.87 -13.24
CA ARG A 107 -12.86 -12.82 -14.32
C ARG A 107 -13.66 -12.54 -15.59
N ALA A 108 -14.98 -12.34 -15.45
CA ALA A 108 -15.84 -12.02 -16.58
C ALA A 108 -15.49 -10.68 -17.22
N ASP A 109 -15.22 -9.64 -16.42
CA ASP A 109 -14.82 -8.33 -16.90
C ASP A 109 -13.47 -8.38 -17.65
N ARG A 110 -12.50 -9.10 -17.09
CA ARG A 110 -11.17 -9.27 -17.69
C ARG A 110 -11.23 -9.86 -19.10
N VAL A 111 -11.99 -10.91 -19.29
CA VAL A 111 -12.10 -11.60 -20.60
C VAL A 111 -12.68 -10.69 -21.68
N VAL A 112 -13.61 -9.79 -21.31
CA VAL A 112 -14.35 -8.96 -22.28
C VAL A 112 -13.67 -7.62 -22.53
N HIS A 113 -13.09 -6.99 -21.49
CA HIS A 113 -12.75 -5.58 -21.55
C HIS A 113 -11.27 -5.26 -21.36
N TRP A 114 -10.46 -6.10 -20.65
CA TRP A 114 -9.11 -5.72 -20.25
C TRP A 114 -8.11 -5.72 -21.40
N SER A 115 -8.30 -4.78 -22.31
CA SER A 115 -7.32 -4.44 -23.33
C SER A 115 -6.24 -3.50 -22.77
N HIS A 116 -5.19 -3.29 -23.55
CA HIS A 116 -4.15 -2.31 -23.25
C HIS A 116 -4.74 -0.92 -22.93
N ASP A 117 -5.65 -0.42 -23.76
CA ASP A 117 -6.21 0.94 -23.62
C ASP A 117 -7.16 1.04 -22.41
N ASP A 118 -7.96 0.00 -22.14
CA ASP A 118 -8.84 -0.05 -20.99
C ASP A 118 -8.05 -0.02 -19.66
N ILE A 119 -7.06 -0.90 -19.54
CA ILE A 119 -6.22 -0.95 -18.34
C ILE A 119 -5.42 0.35 -18.19
N ARG A 120 -4.85 0.88 -19.29
CA ARG A 120 -4.10 2.14 -19.27
C ARG A 120 -4.92 3.29 -18.71
N ALA A 121 -6.14 3.48 -19.20
CA ALA A 121 -7.01 4.56 -18.75
C ALA A 121 -7.32 4.47 -17.25
N ARG A 122 -7.63 3.25 -16.74
CA ARG A 122 -7.93 3.01 -15.32
C ARG A 122 -6.69 3.17 -14.43
N MET A 123 -5.54 2.67 -14.88
CA MET A 123 -4.27 2.79 -14.16
C MET A 123 -3.82 4.25 -14.09
N GLU A 124 -3.93 5.02 -15.16
CA GLU A 124 -3.61 6.46 -15.14
C GLU A 124 -4.54 7.26 -14.25
N PHE A 125 -5.84 6.96 -14.25
CA PHE A 125 -6.79 7.58 -13.33
C PHE A 125 -6.41 7.33 -11.88
N SER A 126 -6.14 6.07 -11.53
CA SER A 126 -5.68 5.66 -10.21
C SER A 126 -4.41 6.39 -9.77
N LEU A 127 -3.43 6.49 -10.68
CA LEU A 127 -2.16 7.17 -10.39
C LEU A 127 -2.33 8.69 -10.22
N LYS A 128 -3.23 9.32 -10.98
CA LYS A 128 -3.57 10.74 -10.78
C LYS A 128 -4.18 10.98 -9.41
N ALA A 129 -5.11 10.13 -8.98
CA ALA A 129 -5.72 10.20 -7.64
C ALA A 129 -4.66 10.01 -6.54
N ALA A 130 -3.88 8.93 -6.60
CA ALA A 130 -2.82 8.65 -5.64
C ALA A 130 -1.77 9.79 -5.55
N TYR A 131 -1.40 10.39 -6.70
CA TYR A 131 -0.46 11.52 -6.75
C TYR A 131 -1.05 12.77 -6.08
N ALA A 132 -2.30 13.08 -6.35
CA ALA A 132 -3.02 14.19 -5.74
C ALA A 132 -3.18 14.00 -4.22
N HIS A 133 -3.33 12.76 -3.76
CA HIS A 133 -3.40 12.41 -2.33
C HIS A 133 -2.03 12.38 -1.63
N GLY A 134 -0.93 12.43 -2.38
CA GLY A 134 0.43 12.51 -1.80
C GLY A 134 1.17 11.19 -1.73
N THR A 135 0.78 10.17 -2.49
CA THR A 135 1.51 8.89 -2.55
C THR A 135 2.75 9.01 -3.45
N LYS A 136 3.89 8.49 -3.01
CA LYS A 136 5.19 8.56 -3.72
C LYS A 136 5.67 7.20 -4.26
N LEU A 137 5.27 6.12 -3.63
CA LEU A 137 5.66 4.75 -4.02
C LEU A 137 4.42 3.86 -3.94
N ILE A 138 4.19 3.08 -5.00
CA ILE A 138 3.11 2.10 -5.09
C ILE A 138 3.69 0.75 -5.51
N ARG A 139 3.28 -0.32 -4.81
CA ARG A 139 3.37 -1.70 -5.31
C ARG A 139 1.98 -2.15 -5.74
N THR A 140 1.87 -2.68 -6.96
CA THR A 140 0.62 -3.18 -7.52
C THR A 140 0.71 -4.64 -7.90
N HIS A 141 -0.36 -5.38 -7.63
CA HIS A 141 -0.53 -6.76 -8.08
C HIS A 141 -1.25 -6.75 -9.43
N LEU A 142 -0.62 -7.33 -10.46
CA LEU A 142 -1.17 -7.42 -11.81
C LEU A 142 -1.69 -8.83 -12.05
N ASP A 143 -2.94 -8.96 -12.48
CA ASP A 143 -3.50 -10.25 -12.86
C ASP A 143 -2.65 -10.88 -13.98
N SER A 144 -2.06 -12.05 -13.69
CA SER A 144 -1.01 -12.66 -14.51
C SER A 144 -1.38 -14.05 -15.02
N ILE A 145 -2.60 -14.19 -15.49
CA ILE A 145 -3.08 -15.38 -16.18
C ILE A 145 -3.08 -15.09 -17.69
N PRO A 146 -2.44 -15.93 -18.54
CA PRO A 146 -2.47 -15.69 -19.99
C PRO A 146 -3.90 -15.57 -20.55
N PRO A 147 -4.15 -14.67 -21.52
CA PRO A 147 -3.19 -13.77 -22.17
C PRO A 147 -2.88 -12.49 -21.38
N GLN A 148 -3.46 -12.29 -20.20
CA GLN A 148 -3.40 -11.02 -19.46
C GLN A 148 -1.97 -10.64 -19.06
N THR A 149 -1.13 -11.60 -18.74
CA THR A 149 0.29 -11.37 -18.41
C THR A 149 1.01 -10.58 -19.51
N ASP A 150 0.73 -10.92 -20.78
CA ASP A 150 1.36 -10.30 -21.96
C ASP A 150 0.77 -8.92 -22.30
N ILE A 151 -0.32 -8.53 -21.67
CA ILE A 151 -0.95 -7.21 -21.81
C ILE A 151 -0.52 -6.31 -20.64
N SER A 152 -0.71 -6.78 -19.40
CA SER A 152 -0.55 -5.96 -18.20
C SER A 152 0.90 -5.58 -17.90
N PHE A 153 1.88 -6.50 -18.06
CA PHE A 153 3.28 -6.20 -17.74
C PHE A 153 3.96 -5.24 -18.72
N PRO A 154 3.81 -5.37 -20.06
CA PRO A 154 4.33 -4.36 -20.98
C PRO A 154 3.74 -2.97 -20.72
N LEU A 155 2.42 -2.88 -20.59
CA LEU A 155 1.74 -1.64 -20.26
C LEU A 155 2.24 -1.03 -18.94
N PHE A 156 2.34 -1.85 -17.89
CA PHE A 156 2.89 -1.39 -16.61
C PHE A 156 4.30 -0.81 -16.77
N ALA A 157 5.16 -1.41 -17.59
CA ALA A 157 6.51 -0.92 -17.83
C ALA A 157 6.51 0.46 -18.53
N GLU A 158 5.60 0.67 -19.48
CA GLU A 158 5.38 1.98 -20.12
C GLU A 158 4.95 3.03 -19.07
N VAL A 159 3.88 2.74 -18.32
CA VAL A 159 3.34 3.62 -17.29
C VAL A 159 4.38 3.91 -16.21
N ARG A 160 5.13 2.89 -15.76
CA ARG A 160 6.22 3.06 -14.79
C ARG A 160 7.27 4.05 -15.27
N GLN A 161 7.65 3.99 -16.56
CA GLN A 161 8.62 4.93 -17.14
C GLN A 161 8.06 6.35 -17.25
N GLU A 162 6.79 6.50 -17.60
CA GLU A 162 6.12 7.81 -17.70
C GLU A 162 5.92 8.48 -16.34
N TRP A 163 5.72 7.66 -15.29
CA TRP A 163 5.43 8.14 -13.94
C TRP A 163 6.64 8.21 -13.01
N LYS A 164 7.83 7.78 -13.44
CA LYS A 164 9.04 7.61 -12.61
C LYS A 164 9.41 8.82 -11.74
N ASP A 165 9.17 10.04 -12.22
CA ASP A 165 9.50 11.26 -11.49
C ASP A 165 8.37 11.72 -10.54
N ARG A 166 7.19 11.12 -10.66
CA ARG A 166 5.99 11.41 -9.85
C ARG A 166 5.74 10.35 -8.80
N ILE A 167 5.53 9.11 -9.22
CA ILE A 167 5.31 7.94 -8.35
C ILE A 167 6.23 6.82 -8.81
N ALA A 168 7.00 6.25 -7.90
CA ALA A 168 7.76 5.02 -8.15
C ALA A 168 6.80 3.83 -8.13
N LEU A 169 6.95 2.89 -9.08
CA LEU A 169 6.05 1.76 -9.24
C LEU A 169 6.81 0.43 -9.17
N GLN A 170 6.26 -0.54 -8.44
CA GLN A 170 6.67 -1.94 -8.40
C GLN A 170 5.48 -2.82 -8.78
N ALA A 171 5.71 -3.94 -9.48
CA ALA A 171 4.68 -4.87 -9.88
C ALA A 171 4.91 -6.27 -9.33
N VAL A 172 3.83 -6.94 -8.98
CA VAL A 172 3.79 -8.35 -8.57
C VAL A 172 2.93 -9.12 -9.57
N ALA A 173 3.39 -10.27 -10.04
CA ALA A 173 2.58 -11.15 -10.86
C ALA A 173 1.58 -11.91 -9.98
N LEU A 174 0.30 -11.60 -10.12
CA LEU A 174 -0.78 -12.24 -9.35
C LEU A 174 -1.44 -13.35 -10.16
N LEU A 175 -1.32 -14.59 -9.68
CA LEU A 175 -1.96 -15.78 -10.28
C LEU A 175 -2.58 -16.67 -9.20
N PRO A 176 -3.57 -17.51 -9.54
CA PRO A 176 -3.99 -18.58 -8.65
C PRO A 176 -2.80 -19.51 -8.37
N LEU A 177 -2.51 -19.79 -7.10
CA LEU A 177 -1.25 -20.47 -6.74
C LEU A 177 -1.13 -21.87 -7.36
N GLU A 178 -2.24 -22.58 -7.60
CA GLU A 178 -2.26 -23.85 -8.32
C GLU A 178 -1.74 -23.78 -9.76
N SER A 179 -1.75 -22.60 -10.39
CA SER A 179 -1.19 -22.40 -11.74
C SER A 179 0.30 -22.68 -11.82
N VAL A 180 0.99 -22.72 -10.68
CA VAL A 180 2.41 -23.12 -10.57
C VAL A 180 2.63 -24.57 -11.06
N LEU A 181 1.61 -25.42 -10.99
CA LEU A 181 1.67 -26.82 -11.47
C LEU A 181 1.61 -26.92 -13.01
N ASP A 182 1.09 -25.90 -13.70
CA ASP A 182 1.13 -25.80 -15.15
C ASP A 182 2.47 -25.19 -15.58
N LYS A 183 3.47 -26.06 -15.77
CA LYS A 183 4.84 -25.62 -16.03
C LYS A 183 4.97 -24.64 -17.19
N PRO A 184 4.37 -24.85 -18.40
CA PRO A 184 4.44 -23.89 -19.49
C PRO A 184 3.88 -22.51 -19.13
N VAL A 185 2.74 -22.46 -18.45
CA VAL A 185 2.11 -21.21 -18.00
C VAL A 185 2.99 -20.52 -16.97
N PHE A 186 3.44 -21.25 -15.97
CA PHE A 186 4.24 -20.69 -14.89
C PHE A 186 5.61 -20.19 -15.37
N ASP A 187 6.31 -20.95 -16.20
CA ASP A 187 7.59 -20.52 -16.81
C ASP A 187 7.42 -19.23 -17.63
N GLY A 188 6.30 -19.07 -18.34
CA GLY A 188 5.96 -17.85 -19.08
C GLY A 188 5.76 -16.65 -18.15
N VAL A 189 5.04 -16.83 -17.04
CA VAL A 189 4.85 -15.79 -16.03
C VAL A 189 6.19 -15.40 -15.38
N VAL A 190 7.01 -16.37 -15.00
CA VAL A 190 8.35 -16.13 -14.43
C VAL A 190 9.23 -15.34 -15.39
N ALA A 191 9.27 -15.73 -16.65
CA ALA A 191 10.07 -15.06 -17.68
C ALA A 191 9.62 -13.60 -17.88
N THR A 192 8.29 -13.37 -17.94
CA THR A 192 7.72 -12.03 -18.07
C THR A 192 7.99 -11.18 -16.82
N THR A 193 7.77 -11.72 -15.64
CA THR A 193 8.05 -11.05 -14.37
C THR A 193 9.51 -10.60 -14.29
N ARG A 194 10.44 -11.50 -14.60
CA ARG A 194 11.88 -11.20 -14.62
C ARG A 194 12.22 -10.13 -15.66
N LYS A 195 11.67 -10.25 -16.89
CA LYS A 195 11.92 -9.31 -17.98
C LYS A 195 11.55 -7.88 -17.61
N TYR A 196 10.45 -7.69 -16.89
CA TYR A 196 9.95 -6.37 -16.52
C TYR A 196 10.33 -5.92 -15.09
N GLY A 197 11.16 -6.71 -14.39
CA GLY A 197 11.64 -6.37 -13.04
C GLY A 197 10.52 -6.34 -12.00
N GLY A 198 9.64 -7.33 -12.06
CA GLY A 198 8.57 -7.55 -11.09
C GLY A 198 8.95 -8.57 -10.00
N LEU A 199 7.97 -8.91 -9.16
CA LEU A 199 8.03 -9.94 -8.13
C LEU A 199 7.10 -11.10 -8.50
N LEU A 200 7.40 -12.31 -8.02
CA LEU A 200 6.45 -13.42 -8.11
C LEU A 200 5.41 -13.28 -7.00
N GLY A 201 4.16 -13.57 -7.33
CA GLY A 201 3.05 -13.54 -6.39
C GLY A 201 2.03 -14.62 -6.68
N GLY A 202 0.96 -14.60 -5.93
CA GLY A 202 -0.16 -15.50 -6.11
C GLY A 202 -1.17 -15.39 -4.97
N ALA A 203 -2.38 -15.86 -5.23
CA ALA A 203 -3.41 -16.00 -4.21
C ALA A 203 -3.41 -17.44 -3.69
N THR A 204 -3.17 -17.58 -2.39
CA THR A 204 -3.11 -18.89 -1.73
C THR A 204 -4.50 -19.39 -1.33
N ARG A 205 -4.64 -20.68 -1.28
CA ARG A 205 -5.78 -21.38 -0.71
C ARG A 205 -5.34 -22.76 -0.24
N LEU A 206 -6.15 -23.44 0.56
CA LEU A 206 -5.87 -24.80 0.95
C LEU A 206 -5.95 -25.72 -0.27
N LEU A 207 -4.82 -26.32 -0.63
CA LEU A 207 -4.67 -27.22 -1.77
C LEU A 207 -4.02 -28.53 -1.30
N PRO A 208 -4.40 -29.70 -1.85
CA PRO A 208 -3.80 -31.00 -1.47
C PRO A 208 -2.27 -31.02 -1.67
N ASP A 209 -1.76 -30.34 -2.71
CA ASP A 209 -0.34 -30.32 -3.09
C ASP A 209 0.36 -29.02 -2.66
N LEU A 210 -0.13 -28.31 -1.62
CA LEU A 210 0.37 -26.99 -1.25
C LEU A 210 1.89 -26.97 -1.02
N ASP A 211 2.45 -27.92 -0.31
CA ASP A 211 3.91 -27.99 -0.07
C ASP A 211 4.70 -28.10 -1.37
N LYS A 212 4.25 -28.93 -2.31
CA LYS A 212 4.89 -29.07 -3.61
C LYS A 212 4.79 -27.76 -4.43
N ILE A 213 3.63 -27.11 -4.38
CA ILE A 213 3.39 -25.83 -5.06
C ILE A 213 4.33 -24.74 -4.51
N LEU A 214 4.43 -24.64 -3.18
CA LEU A 214 5.36 -23.73 -2.52
C LEU A 214 6.81 -24.05 -2.85
N ASP A 215 7.20 -25.32 -2.88
CA ASP A 215 8.55 -25.71 -3.27
C ASP A 215 8.91 -25.24 -4.71
N ILE A 216 7.99 -25.41 -5.66
CA ILE A 216 8.19 -24.95 -7.05
C ILE A 216 8.29 -23.42 -7.08
N LEU A 217 7.39 -22.72 -6.41
CA LEU A 217 7.37 -21.26 -6.36
C LEU A 217 8.69 -20.69 -5.79
N PHE A 218 9.09 -21.15 -4.61
CA PHE A 218 10.28 -20.65 -3.93
C PHE A 218 11.58 -20.98 -4.69
N ARG A 219 11.70 -22.21 -5.26
CA ARG A 219 12.85 -22.58 -6.08
C ARG A 219 12.90 -21.74 -7.35
N SER A 220 11.77 -21.56 -8.03
CA SER A 220 11.70 -20.72 -9.21
C SER A 220 12.07 -19.27 -8.93
N ALA A 221 11.61 -18.74 -7.79
CA ALA A 221 12.00 -17.40 -7.33
C ALA A 221 13.51 -17.31 -7.08
N ALA A 222 14.10 -18.26 -6.37
CA ALA A 222 15.53 -18.33 -6.08
C ALA A 222 16.37 -18.41 -7.38
N ASP A 223 16.01 -19.33 -8.29
CA ASP A 223 16.72 -19.57 -9.56
C ASP A 223 16.69 -18.34 -10.48
N ASN A 224 15.69 -17.47 -10.34
CA ASN A 224 15.51 -16.27 -11.15
C ASN A 224 15.84 -14.96 -10.42
N GLY A 225 16.26 -15.00 -9.16
CA GLY A 225 16.56 -13.82 -8.34
C GLY A 225 15.35 -12.92 -8.13
N LEU A 226 14.17 -13.51 -7.90
CA LEU A 226 12.91 -12.81 -7.71
C LEU A 226 12.49 -12.89 -6.23
N ASP A 227 11.92 -11.79 -5.74
CA ASP A 227 11.22 -11.75 -4.46
C ASP A 227 9.77 -12.26 -4.61
N ILE A 228 9.12 -12.52 -3.49
CA ILE A 228 7.77 -13.10 -3.44
C ILE A 228 6.82 -12.16 -2.68
N ASP A 229 5.58 -11.98 -3.21
CA ASP A 229 4.52 -11.22 -2.54
C ASP A 229 3.16 -11.89 -2.79
N LEU A 230 2.53 -12.45 -1.73
CA LEU A 230 1.39 -13.35 -1.81
C LEU A 230 0.14 -12.79 -1.12
N HIS A 231 -1.05 -13.08 -1.68
CA HIS A 231 -2.33 -12.98 -0.98
C HIS A 231 -2.53 -14.25 -0.17
N VAL A 232 -2.71 -14.14 1.14
CA VAL A 232 -2.64 -15.27 2.07
C VAL A 232 -3.84 -15.26 3.01
N ASP A 233 -4.53 -16.39 3.06
CA ASP A 233 -5.57 -16.66 4.07
C ASP A 233 -6.66 -15.57 4.15
N GLU A 234 -7.08 -15.04 3.00
CA GLU A 234 -8.15 -14.04 2.90
C GLU A 234 -9.54 -14.71 3.01
N THR A 235 -9.77 -15.36 4.13
CA THR A 235 -10.97 -16.15 4.38
C THR A 235 -11.32 -16.22 5.85
N GLU A 236 -12.59 -16.54 6.18
CA GLU A 236 -13.05 -16.88 7.53
C GLU A 236 -12.87 -18.36 7.88
N ASP A 237 -12.48 -19.19 6.93
CA ASP A 237 -12.30 -20.61 7.12
C ASP A 237 -11.09 -20.91 8.01
N ARG A 238 -11.34 -21.51 9.17
CA ARG A 238 -10.34 -21.84 10.16
C ARG A 238 -9.35 -22.93 9.72
N GLU A 239 -9.75 -23.76 8.76
CA GLU A 239 -8.86 -24.81 8.23
C GLU A 239 -7.77 -24.25 7.32
N VAL A 240 -7.93 -23.01 6.83
CA VAL A 240 -6.97 -22.37 5.93
C VAL A 240 -5.88 -21.65 6.74
N LEU A 241 -4.69 -22.27 6.78
CA LEU A 241 -3.47 -21.78 7.45
C LEU A 241 -2.27 -21.86 6.49
N THR A 242 -2.42 -21.27 5.29
CA THR A 242 -1.34 -21.28 4.29
C THR A 242 -0.16 -20.38 4.69
N LEU A 243 -0.38 -19.41 5.56
CA LEU A 243 0.67 -18.59 6.17
C LEU A 243 1.74 -19.44 6.88
N GLU A 244 1.30 -20.45 7.66
CA GLU A 244 2.21 -21.36 8.35
C GLU A 244 3.04 -22.18 7.35
N ALA A 245 2.40 -22.71 6.31
CA ALA A 245 3.07 -23.49 5.26
C ALA A 245 4.11 -22.65 4.48
N ILE A 246 3.81 -21.37 4.21
CA ILE A 246 4.74 -20.42 3.56
C ILE A 246 5.96 -20.19 4.44
N ALA A 247 5.77 -19.97 5.74
CA ALA A 247 6.88 -19.78 6.69
C ALA A 247 7.75 -21.03 6.76
N ASP A 248 7.14 -22.20 6.85
CA ASP A 248 7.84 -23.49 6.85
C ASP A 248 8.62 -23.74 5.54
N ALA A 249 8.02 -23.42 4.37
CA ALA A 249 8.68 -23.55 3.08
C ALA A 249 9.90 -22.61 2.98
N LYS A 250 9.75 -21.35 3.37
CA LYS A 250 10.87 -20.38 3.37
C LYS A 250 12.03 -20.86 4.23
N LEU A 251 11.75 -21.32 5.45
CA LEU A 251 12.76 -21.82 6.38
C LEU A 251 13.43 -23.11 5.87
N ARG A 252 12.63 -24.06 5.41
CA ARG A 252 13.10 -25.37 4.92
C ARG A 252 13.97 -25.26 3.68
N LEU A 253 13.62 -24.34 2.76
CA LEU A 253 14.35 -24.12 1.50
C LEU A 253 15.51 -23.14 1.65
N GLY A 254 15.64 -22.46 2.80
CA GLY A 254 16.66 -21.42 2.99
C GLY A 254 16.52 -20.27 2.02
N PHE A 255 15.31 -19.87 1.66
CA PHE A 255 15.09 -18.78 0.70
C PHE A 255 15.51 -17.43 1.29
N GLU A 256 16.50 -16.79 0.68
CA GLU A 256 17.08 -15.53 1.15
C GLU A 256 16.37 -14.29 0.62
N GLY A 257 15.55 -14.42 -0.45
CA GLY A 257 14.77 -13.33 -1.01
C GLY A 257 13.72 -12.79 -0.04
N SER A 258 13.23 -11.58 -0.32
CA SER A 258 12.14 -10.97 0.45
C SER A 258 10.83 -11.74 0.22
N VAL A 259 10.08 -11.93 1.29
CA VAL A 259 8.70 -12.48 1.23
C VAL A 259 7.76 -11.53 1.94
N VAL A 260 6.73 -11.10 1.24
CA VAL A 260 5.63 -10.30 1.77
C VAL A 260 4.34 -11.13 1.65
N VAL A 261 3.46 -11.02 2.64
CA VAL A 261 2.15 -11.67 2.62
C VAL A 261 1.06 -10.65 2.97
N GLY A 262 -0.03 -10.67 2.21
CA GLY A 262 -1.20 -9.82 2.43
C GLY A 262 -2.31 -10.55 3.18
N HIS A 263 -3.25 -9.80 3.79
CA HIS A 263 -4.49 -10.21 4.45
C HIS A 263 -4.30 -11.00 5.75
N CYS A 264 -3.96 -12.27 5.69
CA CYS A 264 -3.80 -13.18 6.83
C CYS A 264 -5.02 -13.19 7.79
N CYS A 265 -6.23 -13.19 7.22
CA CYS A 265 -7.49 -13.03 7.97
C CYS A 265 -7.81 -14.25 8.83
N SER A 266 -7.63 -15.47 8.31
CA SER A 266 -8.03 -16.72 9.01
C SER A 266 -7.29 -16.90 10.32
N LEU A 267 -6.07 -16.34 10.47
CA LEU A 267 -5.28 -16.41 11.69
C LEU A 267 -6.03 -15.85 12.91
N ALA A 268 -6.85 -14.81 12.73
CA ALA A 268 -7.68 -14.24 13.79
C ALA A 268 -8.85 -15.13 14.24
N ARG A 269 -9.04 -16.27 13.57
CA ARG A 269 -10.05 -17.28 13.90
C ARG A 269 -9.49 -18.48 14.64
N GLN A 270 -8.17 -18.52 14.84
CA GLN A 270 -7.46 -19.62 15.49
C GLN A 270 -7.49 -19.51 17.02
N ASP A 271 -7.13 -20.60 17.69
CA ASP A 271 -6.84 -20.59 19.12
C ASP A 271 -5.46 -19.94 19.39
N ASP A 272 -5.26 -19.48 20.64
CA ASP A 272 -4.08 -18.71 21.04
C ASP A 272 -2.77 -19.48 20.84
N ASP A 273 -2.75 -20.80 21.01
CA ASP A 273 -1.54 -21.64 20.83
C ASP A 273 -1.16 -21.70 19.34
N THR A 274 -2.15 -21.85 18.47
CA THR A 274 -1.97 -21.81 17.02
C THR A 274 -1.51 -20.43 16.56
N VAL A 275 -2.15 -19.36 17.03
CA VAL A 275 -1.75 -17.98 16.73
C VAL A 275 -0.28 -17.76 17.09
N LYS A 276 0.10 -18.12 18.33
CA LYS A 276 1.48 -17.97 18.80
C LYS A 276 2.46 -18.74 17.93
N ARG A 277 2.18 -20.03 17.66
CA ARG A 277 3.04 -20.89 16.84
C ARG A 277 3.27 -20.34 15.44
N VAL A 278 2.20 -19.87 14.78
CA VAL A 278 2.29 -19.32 13.42
C VAL A 278 3.07 -18.01 13.41
N ILE A 279 2.78 -17.09 14.33
CA ILE A 279 3.50 -15.81 14.45
C ILE A 279 4.98 -16.02 14.73
N ASP A 280 5.34 -16.94 15.63
CA ASP A 280 6.75 -17.27 15.92
C ASP A 280 7.49 -17.78 14.66
N LYS A 281 6.82 -18.57 13.81
CA LYS A 281 7.37 -19.04 12.52
C LYS A 281 7.53 -17.90 11.51
N VAL A 282 6.52 -17.03 11.38
CA VAL A 282 6.55 -15.85 10.50
C VAL A 282 7.70 -14.92 10.86
N ALA A 283 7.86 -14.62 12.15
CA ALA A 283 8.98 -13.82 12.66
C ALA A 283 10.33 -14.48 12.38
N LYS A 284 10.47 -15.77 12.68
CA LYS A 284 11.71 -16.55 12.43
C LYS A 284 12.05 -16.61 10.94
N ALA A 285 11.04 -16.71 10.07
CA ALA A 285 11.22 -16.73 8.62
C ALA A 285 11.51 -15.32 8.04
N ASN A 286 11.48 -14.26 8.84
CA ASN A 286 11.61 -12.88 8.39
C ASN A 286 10.66 -12.58 7.20
N ILE A 287 9.37 -12.87 7.39
CA ILE A 287 8.30 -12.56 6.45
C ILE A 287 7.65 -11.24 6.89
N SER A 288 7.47 -10.32 5.94
CA SER A 288 6.74 -9.07 6.19
C SER A 288 5.25 -9.25 5.89
N VAL A 289 4.40 -8.52 6.62
CA VAL A 289 2.94 -8.62 6.47
C VAL A 289 2.37 -7.27 6.03
N VAL A 290 1.35 -7.30 5.18
CA VAL A 290 0.53 -6.12 4.90
C VAL A 290 -0.93 -6.41 5.27
N SER A 291 -1.49 -5.59 6.14
CA SER A 291 -2.91 -5.63 6.50
C SER A 291 -3.72 -4.76 5.56
N LEU A 292 -4.88 -5.23 5.16
CA LEU A 292 -5.75 -4.62 4.17
C LEU A 292 -7.15 -4.40 4.76
N PRO A 293 -7.25 -3.57 5.83
CA PRO A 293 -8.40 -3.56 6.71
C PRO A 293 -9.70 -3.15 6.02
N MET A 294 -9.66 -2.26 5.03
CA MET A 294 -10.86 -1.79 4.34
C MET A 294 -11.46 -2.89 3.46
N CYS A 295 -10.66 -3.54 2.63
CA CYS A 295 -11.08 -4.62 1.75
C CYS A 295 -11.53 -5.85 2.55
N ASN A 296 -10.72 -6.27 3.54
CA ASN A 296 -11.06 -7.38 4.41
C ASN A 296 -12.40 -7.15 5.12
N MET A 297 -12.59 -5.98 5.73
CA MET A 297 -13.83 -5.62 6.40
C MET A 297 -15.03 -5.63 5.46
N TYR A 298 -14.83 -5.26 4.19
CA TYR A 298 -15.89 -5.25 3.18
C TYR A 298 -16.32 -6.65 2.77
N LEU A 299 -15.38 -7.57 2.56
CA LEU A 299 -15.62 -8.91 2.04
C LEU A 299 -15.98 -9.94 3.11
N GLN A 300 -15.38 -9.85 4.31
CA GLN A 300 -15.47 -10.92 5.30
C GLN A 300 -16.78 -10.89 6.10
N ASP A 301 -17.25 -12.10 6.48
CA ASP A 301 -18.49 -12.35 7.24
C ASP A 301 -19.73 -11.71 6.60
N ARG A 302 -19.80 -11.72 5.27
CA ARG A 302 -20.91 -11.16 4.53
C ARG A 302 -22.01 -12.19 4.32
N HIS A 303 -23.14 -11.96 4.99
CA HIS A 303 -24.31 -12.83 4.92
C HIS A 303 -25.58 -12.01 4.71
N THR A 304 -26.46 -12.48 3.83
CA THR A 304 -27.76 -11.84 3.60
C THR A 304 -28.59 -11.78 4.89
N GLY A 305 -29.11 -10.60 5.22
CA GLY A 305 -29.98 -10.40 6.37
C GLY A 305 -29.30 -10.43 7.75
N ARG A 306 -27.96 -10.46 7.81
CA ARG A 306 -27.21 -10.47 9.05
C ARG A 306 -26.07 -9.43 9.04
N THR A 307 -25.95 -8.67 10.12
CA THR A 307 -24.79 -7.80 10.35
C THR A 307 -23.54 -8.65 10.58
N PRO A 308 -22.36 -8.29 10.03
CA PRO A 308 -21.12 -9.00 10.27
C PRO A 308 -20.80 -9.07 11.77
N ARG A 309 -20.36 -10.25 12.23
CA ARG A 309 -19.88 -10.50 13.59
C ARG A 309 -18.37 -10.64 13.67
N TRP A 310 -17.74 -10.81 12.55
CA TRP A 310 -16.30 -10.84 12.34
C TRP A 310 -15.95 -9.95 11.14
N ARG A 311 -14.76 -9.33 11.12
CA ARG A 311 -14.45 -8.29 10.14
C ARG A 311 -13.17 -8.54 9.36
N GLY A 312 -12.57 -9.72 9.45
CA GLY A 312 -11.35 -10.07 8.73
C GLY A 312 -10.12 -9.27 9.14
N ALA A 313 -10.08 -8.78 10.38
CA ALA A 313 -8.95 -8.03 10.88
C ALA A 313 -7.70 -8.91 10.99
N THR A 314 -6.59 -8.48 10.38
CA THR A 314 -5.27 -9.07 10.58
C THR A 314 -4.84 -8.90 12.04
N LEU A 315 -4.18 -9.89 12.63
CA LEU A 315 -3.62 -9.81 13.99
C LEU A 315 -2.40 -8.87 14.05
N PHE A 316 -2.66 -7.58 13.79
CA PHE A 316 -1.63 -6.56 13.60
C PHE A 316 -0.73 -6.39 14.83
N LYS A 317 -1.35 -6.28 16.02
CA LYS A 317 -0.62 -6.02 17.27
C LYS A 317 0.24 -7.22 17.68
N GLU A 318 -0.27 -8.42 17.52
CA GLU A 318 0.42 -9.68 17.85
C GLU A 318 1.63 -9.88 16.93
N LEU A 319 1.47 -9.69 15.62
CA LEU A 319 2.55 -9.74 14.64
C LEU A 319 3.62 -8.66 14.92
N SER A 320 3.20 -7.41 15.11
CA SER A 320 4.12 -6.31 15.44
C SER A 320 4.88 -6.55 16.73
N SER A 321 4.22 -7.07 17.77
CA SER A 321 4.85 -7.39 19.07
C SER A 321 5.87 -8.51 18.98
N ALA A 322 5.73 -9.42 18.00
CA ALA A 322 6.69 -10.46 17.69
C ALA A 322 7.85 -9.98 16.79
N GLY A 323 7.91 -8.69 16.47
CA GLY A 323 8.95 -8.09 15.62
C GLY A 323 8.74 -8.28 14.12
N VAL A 324 7.56 -8.72 13.68
CA VAL A 324 7.22 -8.81 12.27
C VAL A 324 7.03 -7.41 11.70
N ALA A 325 7.71 -7.09 10.59
CA ALA A 325 7.47 -5.85 9.86
C ALA A 325 6.07 -5.89 9.25
N ILE A 326 5.18 -5.00 9.72
CA ILE A 326 3.78 -4.97 9.27
C ILE A 326 3.35 -3.55 8.91
N ALA A 327 2.68 -3.43 7.76
CA ALA A 327 2.16 -2.17 7.23
C ALA A 327 0.65 -2.30 6.91
N VAL A 328 0.04 -1.20 6.48
CA VAL A 328 -1.33 -1.18 5.93
C VAL A 328 -1.31 -0.58 4.52
N ALA A 329 -2.27 -0.97 3.69
CA ALA A 329 -2.36 -0.51 2.31
C ALA A 329 -3.82 -0.41 1.82
N SER A 330 -4.00 0.20 0.64
CA SER A 330 -5.33 0.46 0.05
C SER A 330 -6.03 -0.80 -0.43
N ASP A 331 -5.28 -1.71 -1.04
CA ASP A 331 -5.78 -2.90 -1.74
C ASP A 331 -6.62 -2.53 -2.98
N ASN A 332 -7.81 -3.08 -3.12
CA ASN A 332 -8.75 -2.84 -4.21
C ASN A 332 -9.39 -1.45 -4.14
N THR A 333 -9.77 -0.91 -5.29
CA THR A 333 -10.34 0.42 -5.40
C THR A 333 -11.43 0.43 -6.48
N ARG A 334 -12.70 0.67 -6.10
CA ARG A 334 -13.86 0.74 -6.98
C ARG A 334 -13.94 -0.43 -7.98
N ASP A 335 -13.75 -1.63 -7.46
CA ASP A 335 -13.86 -2.88 -8.19
C ASP A 335 -14.72 -3.89 -7.41
N PRO A 336 -15.01 -5.09 -7.95
CA PRO A 336 -15.86 -6.07 -7.27
C PRO A 336 -15.38 -6.53 -5.89
N PHE A 337 -14.07 -6.45 -5.57
CA PHE A 337 -13.57 -6.78 -4.25
C PHE A 337 -13.76 -5.65 -3.24
N TYR A 338 -13.73 -4.38 -3.70
CA TYR A 338 -13.98 -3.22 -2.85
C TYR A 338 -14.61 -2.09 -3.66
N ALA A 339 -15.88 -1.79 -3.39
CA ALA A 339 -16.69 -0.82 -4.14
C ALA A 339 -16.25 0.64 -3.97
N TYR A 340 -15.40 0.92 -3.01
CA TYR A 340 -15.03 2.27 -2.57
C TYR A 340 -13.52 2.49 -2.69
N GLY A 341 -13.02 3.55 -2.02
CA GLY A 341 -11.60 3.91 -2.01
C GLY A 341 -11.20 4.82 -3.17
N ASP A 342 -10.09 5.51 -2.99
CA ASP A 342 -9.53 6.46 -3.95
C ASP A 342 -7.99 6.50 -3.87
N LEU A 343 -7.35 5.43 -3.40
CA LEU A 343 -5.89 5.33 -3.18
C LEU A 343 -5.35 6.46 -2.25
N ASP A 344 -6.16 6.85 -1.26
CA ASP A 344 -5.79 7.85 -0.26
C ASP A 344 -5.24 7.18 1.00
N CYS A 345 -3.91 7.20 1.18
CA CYS A 345 -3.27 6.64 2.38
C CYS A 345 -3.72 7.31 3.71
N VAL A 346 -4.32 8.50 3.67
CA VAL A 346 -4.95 9.11 4.86
C VAL A 346 -6.24 8.38 5.22
N GLU A 347 -7.05 8.00 4.22
CA GLU A 347 -8.22 7.15 4.44
C GLU A 347 -7.79 5.80 5.00
N VAL A 348 -6.80 5.15 4.36
CA VAL A 348 -6.25 3.86 4.82
C VAL A 348 -5.79 3.93 6.29
N LEU A 349 -5.02 4.96 6.65
CA LEU A 349 -4.55 5.14 8.03
C LEU A 349 -5.70 5.35 9.01
N ARG A 350 -6.67 6.19 8.66
CA ARG A 350 -7.84 6.47 9.51
C ARG A 350 -8.69 5.23 9.77
N GLU A 351 -8.93 4.44 8.72
CA GLU A 351 -9.70 3.20 8.85
C GLU A 351 -8.89 2.09 9.56
N ALA A 352 -7.59 1.97 9.27
CA ALA A 352 -6.72 1.04 9.99
C ALA A 352 -6.70 1.32 11.51
N VAL A 353 -6.56 2.59 11.91
CA VAL A 353 -6.60 2.97 13.33
C VAL A 353 -7.90 2.52 13.99
N ARG A 354 -9.05 2.70 13.33
CA ARG A 354 -10.37 2.35 13.86
C ARG A 354 -10.61 0.85 13.89
N ILE A 355 -10.23 0.15 12.84
CA ILE A 355 -10.52 -1.27 12.67
C ILE A 355 -9.57 -2.13 13.51
N LEU A 356 -8.28 -1.76 13.56
CA LEU A 356 -7.23 -2.52 14.22
C LEU A 356 -6.88 -1.96 15.61
N HIS A 357 -7.58 -0.90 16.05
CA HIS A 357 -7.36 -0.20 17.34
C HIS A 357 -5.89 0.23 17.54
N LEU A 358 -5.31 0.92 16.52
CA LEU A 358 -3.92 1.37 16.55
C LEU A 358 -3.73 2.71 17.30
N ASP A 359 -4.73 3.17 18.04
CA ASP A 359 -4.75 4.42 18.77
C ASP A 359 -4.25 4.32 20.23
N HIS A 360 -3.95 3.10 20.72
CA HIS A 360 -3.42 2.86 22.06
C HIS A 360 -2.30 1.79 22.03
N PRO A 361 -1.01 2.23 22.05
CA PRO A 361 -0.50 3.60 21.89
C PRO A 361 -0.60 4.11 20.44
N ILE A 362 -0.58 5.45 20.26
CA ILE A 362 -0.67 6.09 18.94
C ILE A 362 0.70 6.58 18.42
N ASP A 363 1.72 6.52 19.25
CA ASP A 363 3.00 7.21 19.09
C ASP A 363 3.70 6.94 17.75
N ASP A 364 3.58 5.74 17.20
CA ASP A 364 4.27 5.33 15.99
C ASP A 364 3.35 4.97 14.81
N VAL A 365 2.07 5.31 14.93
CA VAL A 365 1.04 4.92 13.94
C VAL A 365 1.34 5.41 12.52
N ALA A 366 2.01 6.55 12.37
CA ALA A 366 2.37 7.08 11.04
C ALA A 366 3.25 6.12 10.23
N ARG A 367 4.04 5.27 10.91
CA ARG A 367 4.98 4.36 10.25
C ARG A 367 4.32 3.38 9.29
N VAL A 368 3.04 3.01 9.55
CA VAL A 368 2.36 1.93 8.82
C VAL A 368 2.01 2.28 7.37
N VAL A 369 2.03 3.58 7.00
CA VAL A 369 1.82 4.11 5.64
C VAL A 369 3.02 4.94 5.14
N THR A 370 4.15 4.93 5.86
CA THR A 370 5.34 5.73 5.55
C THR A 370 6.61 4.89 5.62
N THR A 371 7.31 4.88 6.76
CA THR A 371 8.62 4.25 6.93
C THR A 371 8.58 2.73 6.81
N THR A 372 7.61 2.05 7.43
CA THR A 372 7.54 0.58 7.41
C THR A 372 7.33 0.03 5.99
N PRO A 373 6.31 0.46 5.22
CA PRO A 373 6.18 -0.02 3.84
C PRO A 373 7.37 0.39 2.96
N ALA A 374 7.98 1.57 3.17
CA ALA A 374 9.18 1.97 2.44
C ALA A 374 10.35 1.01 2.70
N ASP A 375 10.57 0.60 3.93
CA ASP A 375 11.62 -0.37 4.29
C ASP A 375 11.35 -1.75 3.70
N ILE A 376 10.12 -2.25 3.79
CA ILE A 376 9.70 -3.53 3.20
C ILE A 376 9.93 -3.52 1.68
N LEU A 377 9.66 -2.39 1.01
CA LEU A 377 9.84 -2.22 -0.43
C LEU A 377 11.29 -1.90 -0.84
N GLY A 378 12.23 -1.83 0.11
CA GLY A 378 13.64 -1.52 -0.15
C GLY A 378 13.92 -0.07 -0.57
N ARG A 379 13.05 0.88 -0.22
CA ARG A 379 13.10 2.28 -0.65
C ARG A 379 13.21 3.25 0.53
N ARG A 380 14.42 3.34 1.08
CA ARG A 380 14.72 4.24 2.21
C ARG A 380 14.79 5.73 1.84
N ASP A 381 14.70 6.06 0.57
CA ASP A 381 14.64 7.41 0.05
C ASP A 381 13.24 8.05 0.06
N VAL A 382 12.20 7.29 0.45
CA VAL A 382 10.80 7.72 0.55
C VAL A 382 10.21 7.43 1.94
N GLY A 383 9.07 8.04 2.23
CA GLY A 383 8.36 7.82 3.50
C GLY A 383 9.08 8.39 4.74
N ARG A 384 10.04 9.31 4.55
CA ARG A 384 10.89 9.89 5.60
C ARG A 384 11.13 11.38 5.40
N ILE A 385 11.44 12.06 6.50
CA ILE A 385 11.86 13.47 6.57
C ILE A 385 13.27 13.49 7.16
N GLY A 386 14.28 13.88 6.36
CA GLY A 386 15.66 13.91 6.80
C GLY A 386 16.54 14.70 5.85
N ALA A 387 17.68 15.18 6.35
CA ALA A 387 18.63 15.96 5.56
C ALA A 387 19.11 15.20 4.31
N GLY A 388 19.07 15.86 3.15
CA GLY A 388 19.46 15.31 1.85
C GLY A 388 18.37 14.55 1.12
N LEU A 389 17.27 14.16 1.80
CA LEU A 389 16.12 13.52 1.18
C LEU A 389 15.30 14.52 0.35
N PRO A 390 14.55 14.06 -0.68
CA PRO A 390 13.63 14.91 -1.40
C PRO A 390 12.61 15.56 -0.46
N ALA A 391 12.29 16.82 -0.66
CA ALA A 391 11.23 17.52 0.05
C ALA A 391 9.86 17.13 -0.54
N ASP A 392 9.51 15.86 -0.38
CA ASP A 392 8.23 15.24 -0.77
C ASP A 392 7.37 15.11 0.50
N LEU A 393 6.47 16.07 0.71
CA LEU A 393 5.74 16.26 1.96
C LEU A 393 4.25 16.41 1.72
N VAL A 394 3.45 16.07 2.73
CA VAL A 394 2.00 16.36 2.79
C VAL A 394 1.71 17.19 4.04
N LEU A 395 1.18 18.38 3.85
CA LEU A 395 0.90 19.35 4.91
C LEU A 395 -0.59 19.35 5.23
N PHE A 396 -0.91 19.41 6.52
CA PHE A 396 -2.27 19.38 7.04
C PHE A 396 -2.54 20.53 8.00
N THR A 397 -3.80 20.96 8.07
CA THR A 397 -4.25 21.92 9.11
C THR A 397 -4.43 21.28 10.48
N ALA A 398 -4.60 19.97 10.55
CA ALA A 398 -4.66 19.21 11.78
C ALA A 398 -3.32 19.31 12.54
N ARG A 399 -3.36 19.44 13.87
CA ARG A 399 -2.18 19.66 14.73
C ARG A 399 -1.94 18.47 15.67
N ARG A 400 -2.90 17.57 15.81
CA ARG A 400 -2.91 16.44 16.74
C ARG A 400 -3.60 15.26 16.10
N TRP A 401 -3.32 14.06 16.57
CA TRP A 401 -3.93 12.84 16.08
C TRP A 401 -5.47 12.88 16.07
N SER A 402 -6.11 13.40 17.14
CA SER A 402 -7.57 13.48 17.18
C SER A 402 -8.15 14.41 16.11
N GLU A 403 -7.48 15.51 15.79
CA GLU A 403 -7.86 16.41 14.69
C GLU A 403 -7.62 15.74 13.34
N PHE A 404 -6.47 15.06 13.18
CA PHE A 404 -6.08 14.39 11.94
C PHE A 404 -7.04 13.24 11.60
N LEU A 405 -7.32 12.36 12.56
CA LEU A 405 -8.16 11.18 12.37
C LEU A 405 -9.66 11.49 12.29
N SER A 406 -10.11 12.70 12.67
CA SER A 406 -11.52 13.11 12.65
C SER A 406 -12.05 13.41 11.25
N ARG A 407 -11.20 13.85 10.31
CA ARG A 407 -11.60 14.38 8.99
C ARG A 407 -10.88 13.68 7.85
N PRO A 408 -11.41 13.73 6.63
CA PRO A 408 -10.72 13.23 5.43
C PRO A 408 -9.45 14.03 5.07
N GLN A 409 -9.22 15.22 5.66
CA GLN A 409 -8.07 16.10 5.35
C GLN A 409 -7.99 16.47 3.85
N GLY A 410 -9.15 16.79 3.27
CA GLY A 410 -9.25 17.13 1.83
C GLY A 410 -8.63 18.47 1.45
N ASP A 411 -8.30 19.34 2.43
CA ASP A 411 -7.64 20.65 2.25
C ASP A 411 -6.11 20.55 2.34
N ARG A 412 -5.53 19.33 2.33
CA ARG A 412 -4.07 19.10 2.38
C ARG A 412 -3.32 19.78 1.25
N ILE A 413 -2.06 20.12 1.50
CA ILE A 413 -1.13 20.59 0.48
C ILE A 413 -0.10 19.51 0.23
N VAL A 414 0.04 19.08 -1.02
CA VAL A 414 1.06 18.10 -1.42
C VAL A 414 2.25 18.84 -2.01
N VAL A 415 3.42 18.55 -1.49
CA VAL A 415 4.71 19.14 -1.90
C VAL A 415 5.55 18.04 -2.55
N ARG A 416 6.11 18.36 -3.71
CA ARG A 416 7.04 17.48 -4.44
C ARG A 416 8.30 18.23 -4.77
N ASN A 417 9.45 17.68 -4.38
CA ASN A 417 10.74 18.33 -4.57
C ASN A 417 10.69 19.83 -4.14
N GLY A 418 10.11 20.10 -2.96
CA GLY A 418 9.99 21.43 -2.38
C GLY A 418 8.95 22.36 -3.05
N LYS A 419 8.16 21.88 -4.00
CA LYS A 419 7.15 22.68 -4.70
C LYS A 419 5.75 22.10 -4.48
N GLY A 420 4.78 22.98 -4.19
CA GLY A 420 3.37 22.57 -4.15
C GLY A 420 2.90 22.11 -5.52
N ILE A 421 2.18 21.00 -5.57
CA ILE A 421 1.58 20.51 -6.82
C ILE A 421 0.11 20.94 -6.93
N ASP A 422 -0.45 20.82 -8.13
CA ASP A 422 -1.90 20.81 -8.30
C ASP A 422 -2.42 19.45 -7.81
N SER A 423 -3.12 19.46 -6.68
CA SER A 423 -3.69 18.26 -6.04
C SER A 423 -5.18 18.09 -6.34
N ARG A 424 -5.67 18.63 -7.46
CA ARG A 424 -7.05 18.35 -7.91
C ARG A 424 -7.16 16.90 -8.30
N LEU A 425 -8.19 16.26 -7.76
CA LEU A 425 -8.51 14.87 -8.11
C LEU A 425 -9.00 14.79 -9.56
N PRO A 426 -8.74 13.66 -10.26
CA PRO A 426 -9.32 13.42 -11.57
C PRO A 426 -10.84 13.34 -11.47
N ASP A 427 -11.55 13.74 -12.53
CA ASP A 427 -12.99 13.63 -12.59
C ASP A 427 -13.39 12.20 -12.98
N TYR A 428 -14.29 11.57 -12.23
CA TYR A 428 -14.77 10.22 -12.55
C TYR A 428 -15.35 10.09 -13.95
N ARG A 429 -15.87 11.20 -14.54
CA ARG A 429 -16.32 11.25 -15.92
C ARG A 429 -15.23 10.99 -16.95
N ASP A 430 -13.96 11.13 -16.58
CA ASP A 430 -12.82 10.77 -17.45
C ASP A 430 -12.81 9.26 -17.77
N LEU A 431 -13.49 8.44 -16.98
CA LEU A 431 -13.63 6.99 -17.18
C LEU A 431 -14.86 6.59 -18.01
N ASP A 432 -15.83 7.49 -18.24
CA ASP A 432 -17.05 7.18 -18.99
C ASP A 432 -16.77 6.54 -20.36
N PRO A 433 -15.77 6.98 -21.15
CA PRO A 433 -15.49 6.39 -22.46
C PRO A 433 -15.12 4.89 -22.43
N ILE A 434 -14.67 4.38 -21.29
CA ILE A 434 -14.31 2.95 -21.14
C ILE A 434 -15.32 2.17 -20.32
N LEU A 435 -16.07 2.83 -19.43
CA LEU A 435 -17.05 2.17 -18.57
C LEU A 435 -18.42 2.03 -19.23
N MET A 436 -18.78 2.97 -20.12
CA MET A 436 -20.11 3.02 -20.77
C MET A 436 -20.09 2.50 -22.22
N LYS A 437 -19.09 1.72 -22.62
CA LYS A 437 -19.10 1.02 -23.91
C LYS A 437 -20.11 -0.14 -23.82
N GLU A 438 -21.23 -0.03 -24.59
CA GLU A 438 -22.17 -1.12 -24.81
C GLU A 438 -21.53 -2.33 -25.50
#